data_12e18a4d38b21c7dc26b2bec3874fa5f
#
_entry.id   12e18a4d38b21c7dc26b2bec3874fa5f
#
_cell.length_a   1.000
_cell.length_b   1.000
_cell.length_c   1.000
_cell.angle_alpha   90.00
_cell.angle_beta   90.00
_cell.angle_gamma   90.00
#
_symmetry.space_group_name_H-M   'P 1'
#
loop_
_entity.id
_entity.type
_entity.pdbx_description
1 polymer ?
#
loop_
_entity_poly.entity_id
_entity_poly.type
_entity_poly.pdbx_seq_one_letter_code
_entity_poly.pdbx_strand_id
1 'polypeptide(L)'
;MRNPFVTNGYAGADYFCDRVTETADLRNLLGNENNLALISPRRLGKTELINHVFDCDEFRNDYYCFLVDVYASKSLSDFVNLLGKAVLDTLKPKGKAVWEVFLSAVNSLRAEISFDINGQPSWSVGLGEIRNPAATLDEIFTYLQNADKPCIVAIDEFQQIAKYPESTVEATIRTYVQKTTNAHFIFSGSQRHLMNGIFTSPSRPFYQSVTIINLQPLPLDKYTEFAVEKFEQNGKELDPEVVAALYEQFDGVTSYIHRVLNILFSKTD
;
A
#
# COMPACT_ATOMS: atom_id res chain seq x y z
N MET A 1 -17.34 -16.81 16.28
CA MET A 1 -16.32 -17.20 15.27
C MET A 1 -16.20 -16.08 14.26
N ARG A 2 -14.98 -15.68 13.84
CA ARG A 2 -14.81 -14.62 12.83
C ARG A 2 -14.99 -15.22 11.43
N ASN A 3 -15.75 -14.54 10.57
CA ASN A 3 -15.91 -14.96 9.17
C ASN A 3 -14.56 -14.87 8.44
N PRO A 4 -14.06 -15.96 7.82
CA PRO A 4 -12.75 -15.99 7.17
C PRO A 4 -12.69 -15.17 5.88
N PHE A 5 -13.83 -14.91 5.24
CA PHE A 5 -13.88 -14.12 4.00
C PHE A 5 -13.98 -12.64 4.33
N VAL A 6 -12.83 -12.04 4.61
CA VAL A 6 -12.72 -10.62 4.98
C VAL A 6 -12.99 -9.74 3.76
N THR A 7 -13.92 -8.81 3.89
CA THR A 7 -14.34 -7.95 2.76
C THR A 7 -13.68 -6.57 2.76
N ASN A 8 -12.98 -6.20 3.82
CA ASN A 8 -12.33 -4.89 3.97
C ASN A 8 -10.95 -5.05 4.63
N GLY A 9 -9.91 -4.66 3.91
CA GLY A 9 -8.55 -4.60 4.41
C GLY A 9 -7.89 -5.97 4.64
N TYR A 10 -6.63 -5.94 5.04
CA TYR A 10 -5.84 -7.11 5.40
C TYR A 10 -6.09 -7.52 6.86
N ALA A 11 -6.31 -8.81 7.10
CA ALA A 11 -6.66 -9.34 8.42
C ALA A 11 -5.63 -10.33 9.00
N GLY A 12 -4.49 -10.47 8.38
CA GLY A 12 -3.43 -11.41 8.74
C GLY A 12 -3.30 -12.57 7.74
N ALA A 13 -2.21 -13.31 7.86
CA ALA A 13 -1.84 -14.38 6.94
C ALA A 13 -2.90 -15.49 6.85
N ASP A 14 -3.58 -15.82 7.94
CA ASP A 14 -4.61 -16.87 7.99
C ASP A 14 -5.83 -16.56 7.10
N TYR A 15 -6.04 -15.28 6.77
CA TYR A 15 -7.15 -14.78 5.96
C TYR A 15 -6.71 -14.38 4.55
N PHE A 16 -5.42 -14.55 4.23
CA PHE A 16 -4.84 -14.19 2.96
C PHE A 16 -4.71 -15.43 2.06
N CYS A 17 -5.30 -15.35 0.87
CA CYS A 17 -5.32 -16.48 -0.05
C CYS A 17 -4.13 -16.43 -1.01
N ASP A 18 -3.31 -17.50 -1.02
CA ASP A 18 -2.23 -17.72 -1.98
C ASP A 18 -1.27 -16.51 -2.12
N ARG A 19 -0.91 -16.10 -3.32
CA ARG A 19 0.07 -15.04 -3.63
C ARG A 19 1.50 -15.37 -3.19
N VAL A 20 1.81 -16.67 -3.07
CA VAL A 20 3.13 -17.14 -2.61
C VAL A 20 4.24 -16.61 -3.52
N THR A 21 4.05 -16.72 -4.83
CA THR A 21 5.02 -16.26 -5.83
C THR A 21 5.17 -14.75 -5.79
N GLU A 22 4.07 -14.02 -5.83
CA GLU A 22 4.11 -12.54 -5.82
C GLU A 22 4.67 -12.01 -4.49
N THR A 23 4.36 -12.66 -3.37
CA THR A 23 4.95 -12.33 -2.07
C THR A 23 6.46 -12.54 -2.07
N ALA A 24 6.93 -13.67 -2.61
CA ALA A 24 8.36 -13.96 -2.71
C ALA A 24 9.08 -12.97 -3.64
N ASP A 25 8.47 -12.63 -4.77
CA ASP A 25 9.02 -11.66 -5.73
C ASP A 25 9.14 -10.26 -5.09
N LEU A 26 8.08 -9.79 -4.41
CA LEU A 26 8.13 -8.50 -3.73
C LEU A 26 9.22 -8.49 -2.65
N ARG A 27 9.27 -9.52 -1.81
CA ARG A 27 10.28 -9.64 -0.75
C ARG A 27 11.70 -9.63 -1.32
N ASN A 28 11.94 -10.41 -2.37
CA ASN A 28 13.25 -10.47 -3.02
C ASN A 28 13.65 -9.13 -3.65
N LEU A 29 12.75 -8.48 -4.37
CA LEU A 29 13.03 -7.19 -5.00
C LEU A 29 13.29 -6.09 -3.96
N LEU A 30 12.47 -5.98 -2.93
CA LEU A 30 12.62 -5.00 -1.86
C LEU A 30 13.89 -5.25 -1.03
N GLY A 31 14.19 -6.51 -0.70
CA GLY A 31 15.40 -6.89 0.01
C GLY A 31 16.69 -6.64 -0.80
N ASN A 32 16.58 -6.55 -2.13
CA ASN A 32 17.66 -6.16 -3.04
C ASN A 32 17.58 -4.66 -3.44
N GLU A 33 16.93 -3.83 -2.62
CA GLU A 33 16.91 -2.37 -2.77
C GLU A 33 16.27 -1.86 -4.07
N ASN A 34 15.35 -2.65 -4.67
CA ASN A 34 14.67 -2.25 -5.90
C ASN A 34 13.39 -1.46 -5.61
N ASN A 35 13.15 -0.44 -6.42
CA ASN A 35 11.84 0.17 -6.54
C ASN A 35 10.96 -0.65 -7.50
N LEU A 36 9.68 -0.75 -7.22
CA LEU A 36 8.77 -1.54 -8.04
C LEU A 36 7.42 -0.85 -8.29
N ALA A 37 6.77 -1.23 -9.40
CA ALA A 37 5.40 -0.85 -9.71
C ALA A 37 4.50 -2.08 -9.69
N LEU A 38 3.49 -2.09 -8.82
CA LEU A 38 2.50 -3.15 -8.70
C LEU A 38 1.21 -2.73 -9.42
N ILE A 39 0.96 -3.31 -10.58
CA ILE A 39 -0.12 -2.90 -11.48
C ILE A 39 -1.16 -4.02 -11.62
N SER A 40 -2.43 -3.70 -11.39
CA SER A 40 -3.53 -4.61 -11.72
C SER A 40 -4.87 -3.86 -11.79
N PRO A 41 -5.91 -4.45 -12.36
CA PRO A 41 -7.26 -3.94 -12.18
C PRO A 41 -7.63 -3.77 -10.71
N ARG A 42 -8.64 -2.98 -10.43
CA ARG A 42 -9.19 -2.83 -9.07
C ARG A 42 -9.64 -4.18 -8.51
N ARG A 43 -9.55 -4.31 -7.18
CA ARG A 43 -10.15 -5.43 -6.42
C ARG A 43 -9.50 -6.81 -6.63
N LEU A 44 -8.24 -6.83 -7.09
CA LEU A 44 -7.42 -8.04 -7.16
C LEU A 44 -6.47 -8.23 -5.97
N GLY A 45 -6.58 -7.42 -4.92
CA GLY A 45 -5.82 -7.62 -3.69
C GLY A 45 -4.43 -6.99 -3.66
N LYS A 46 -4.16 -5.88 -4.42
CA LYS A 46 -2.85 -5.18 -4.37
C LYS A 46 -2.48 -4.68 -2.99
N THR A 47 -3.38 -3.93 -2.38
CA THR A 47 -3.18 -3.34 -1.07
C THR A 47 -3.04 -4.41 0.01
N GLU A 48 -3.81 -5.49 -0.09
CA GLU A 48 -3.72 -6.66 0.77
C GLU A 48 -2.38 -7.38 0.62
N LEU A 49 -1.86 -7.53 -0.61
CA LEU A 49 -0.55 -8.12 -0.87
C LEU A 49 0.58 -7.27 -0.27
N ILE A 50 0.52 -5.94 -0.42
CA ILE A 50 1.49 -5.02 0.20
C ILE A 50 1.47 -5.18 1.72
N ASN A 51 0.29 -5.18 2.34
CA ASN A 51 0.16 -5.36 3.79
C ASN A 51 0.64 -6.74 4.24
N HIS A 52 0.41 -7.80 3.44
CA HIS A 52 0.91 -9.13 3.72
C HIS A 52 2.44 -9.17 3.74
N VAL A 53 3.09 -8.54 2.77
CA VAL A 53 4.57 -8.42 2.75
C VAL A 53 5.06 -7.63 3.96
N PHE A 54 4.41 -6.50 4.30
CA PHE A 54 4.77 -5.69 5.48
C PHE A 54 4.57 -6.42 6.80
N ASP A 55 3.67 -7.41 6.85
CA ASP A 55 3.43 -8.26 8.01
C ASP A 55 4.43 -9.42 8.16
N CYS A 56 5.25 -9.72 7.14
CA CYS A 56 6.34 -10.69 7.25
C CYS A 56 7.37 -10.23 8.29
N ASP A 57 7.90 -11.16 9.06
CA ASP A 57 8.78 -10.87 10.21
C ASP A 57 9.99 -10.01 9.85
N GLU A 58 10.63 -10.25 8.71
CA GLU A 58 11.77 -9.46 8.24
C GLU A 58 11.40 -7.98 8.03
N PHE A 59 10.27 -7.70 7.34
CA PHE A 59 9.84 -6.32 7.08
C PHE A 59 9.34 -5.63 8.34
N ARG A 60 8.64 -6.36 9.19
CA ARG A 60 8.12 -5.83 10.47
C ARG A 60 9.24 -5.44 11.43
N ASN A 61 10.32 -6.22 11.46
CA ASN A 61 11.41 -6.03 12.42
C ASN A 61 12.53 -5.12 11.90
N ASP A 62 12.89 -5.25 10.61
CA ASP A 62 14.10 -4.64 10.07
C ASP A 62 13.83 -3.36 9.28
N TYR A 63 12.56 -3.07 8.91
CA TYR A 63 12.18 -1.91 8.12
C TYR A 63 11.13 -1.04 8.80
N TYR A 64 11.08 0.23 8.38
CA TYR A 64 9.90 1.06 8.54
C TYR A 64 9.06 0.98 7.28
N CYS A 65 7.86 0.39 7.38
CA CYS A 65 6.96 0.17 6.25
C CYS A 65 5.80 1.15 6.31
N PHE A 66 5.72 2.03 5.31
CA PHE A 66 4.70 3.08 5.20
C PHE A 66 3.77 2.78 4.02
N LEU A 67 2.46 2.82 4.26
CA LEU A 67 1.44 2.69 3.23
C LEU A 67 0.66 4.01 3.11
N VAL A 68 0.69 4.60 1.93
CA VAL A 68 0.07 5.88 1.62
C VAL A 68 -0.95 5.70 0.50
N ASP A 69 -2.23 5.91 0.76
CA ASP A 69 -3.26 5.96 -0.28
C ASP A 69 -3.44 7.40 -0.76
N VAL A 70 -3.09 7.65 -2.03
CA VAL A 70 -3.20 8.98 -2.64
C VAL A 70 -4.45 9.15 -3.50
N TYR A 71 -5.42 8.24 -3.41
CA TYR A 71 -6.64 8.27 -4.21
C TYR A 71 -7.40 9.61 -4.11
N ALA A 72 -7.52 10.15 -2.89
CA ALA A 72 -8.25 11.39 -2.62
C ALA A 72 -7.47 12.67 -2.93
N SER A 73 -6.17 12.58 -3.22
CA SER A 73 -5.32 13.74 -3.45
C SER A 73 -5.56 14.39 -4.81
N LYS A 74 -5.38 15.71 -4.87
CA LYS A 74 -5.61 16.52 -6.07
C LYS A 74 -4.43 17.44 -6.42
N SER A 75 -3.42 17.51 -5.54
CA SER A 75 -2.27 18.41 -5.65
C SER A 75 -1.03 17.82 -4.98
N LEU A 76 0.13 18.43 -5.22
CA LEU A 76 1.36 18.12 -4.48
C LEU A 76 1.18 18.35 -2.97
N SER A 77 0.43 19.38 -2.58
CA SER A 77 0.14 19.65 -1.17
C SER A 77 -0.63 18.50 -0.51
N ASP A 78 -1.65 17.97 -1.17
CA ASP A 78 -2.40 16.82 -0.67
C ASP A 78 -1.52 15.56 -0.57
N PHE A 79 -0.70 15.31 -1.59
CA PHE A 79 0.24 14.20 -1.61
C PHE A 79 1.19 14.24 -0.40
N VAL A 80 1.82 15.39 -0.16
CA VAL A 80 2.78 15.59 0.94
C VAL A 80 2.10 15.43 2.29
N ASN A 81 0.87 15.95 2.42
CA ASN A 81 0.06 15.81 3.63
C ASN A 81 -0.23 14.33 3.95
N LEU A 82 -0.69 13.57 2.94
CA LEU A 82 -0.97 12.13 3.11
C LEU A 82 0.30 11.34 3.44
N LEU A 83 1.41 11.65 2.79
CA LEU A 83 2.71 11.00 3.04
C LEU A 83 3.18 11.26 4.47
N GLY A 84 3.20 12.52 4.91
CA GLY A 84 3.61 12.88 6.26
C GLY A 84 2.73 12.25 7.34
N LYS A 85 1.41 12.25 7.10
CA LYS A 85 0.45 11.58 7.99
C LYS A 85 0.72 10.08 8.09
N ALA A 86 0.91 9.38 6.97
CA ALA A 86 1.17 7.95 6.96
C ALA A 86 2.48 7.60 7.69
N VAL A 87 3.54 8.40 7.52
CA VAL A 87 4.80 8.25 8.24
C VAL A 87 4.55 8.39 9.75
N LEU A 88 3.90 9.47 10.19
CA LEU A 88 3.62 9.70 11.61
C LEU A 88 2.77 8.59 12.22
N ASP A 89 1.68 8.20 11.56
CA ASP A 89 0.76 7.17 12.06
C ASP A 89 1.43 5.79 12.19
N THR A 90 2.38 5.47 11.31
CA THR A 90 3.19 4.24 11.38
C THR A 90 4.22 4.29 12.51
N LEU A 91 4.78 5.46 12.80
CA LEU A 91 5.83 5.61 13.82
C LEU A 91 5.26 5.69 15.24
N LYS A 92 4.05 6.23 15.42
CA LYS A 92 3.40 6.37 16.75
C LYS A 92 3.43 5.10 17.60
N PRO A 93 3.00 3.93 17.10
CA PRO A 93 3.01 2.69 17.89
C PRO A 93 4.41 2.20 18.26
N LYS A 94 5.45 2.69 17.57
CA LYS A 94 6.85 2.27 17.79
C LYS A 94 7.52 3.02 18.95
N GLY A 95 6.84 3.99 19.53
CA GLY A 95 7.27 4.71 20.74
C GLY A 95 7.63 6.18 20.54
N LYS A 96 7.65 6.91 21.66
CA LYS A 96 7.81 8.37 21.67
C LYS A 96 9.10 8.83 21.01
N ALA A 97 10.22 8.21 21.34
CA ALA A 97 11.53 8.59 20.79
C ALA A 97 11.57 8.47 19.25
N VAL A 98 10.85 7.49 18.68
CA VAL A 98 10.86 7.24 17.24
C VAL A 98 10.09 8.33 16.48
N TRP A 99 8.86 8.65 16.89
CA TRP A 99 8.09 9.68 16.19
C TRP A 99 8.58 11.10 16.48
N GLU A 100 9.23 11.38 17.63
CA GLU A 100 9.85 12.68 17.92
C GLU A 100 11.00 13.00 16.96
N VAL A 101 11.77 12.02 16.51
CA VAL A 101 12.80 12.21 15.47
C VAL A 101 12.15 12.69 14.18
N PHE A 102 11.06 12.06 13.75
CA PHE A 102 10.31 12.50 12.57
C PHE A 102 9.77 13.94 12.74
N LEU A 103 9.09 14.23 13.86
CA LEU A 103 8.57 15.59 14.10
C LEU A 103 9.66 16.65 14.20
N SER A 104 10.85 16.29 14.64
CA SER A 104 11.98 17.23 14.66
C SER A 104 12.55 17.49 13.26
N ALA A 105 12.40 16.55 12.33
CA ALA A 105 12.81 16.71 10.94
C ALA A 105 11.81 17.56 10.14
N VAL A 106 10.51 17.43 10.42
CA VAL A 106 9.43 18.12 9.67
C VAL A 106 9.11 19.48 10.31
N ASN A 107 10.05 20.41 10.18
CA ASN A 107 9.94 21.74 10.83
C ASN A 107 8.87 22.64 10.22
N SER A 108 8.63 22.52 8.91
CA SER A 108 7.64 23.32 8.18
C SER A 108 6.19 23.08 8.63
N LEU A 109 5.93 21.97 9.33
CA LEU A 109 4.61 21.54 9.79
C LEU A 109 4.43 21.52 11.31
N ARG A 110 5.40 21.97 12.08
CA ARG A 110 5.32 21.94 13.57
C ARG A 110 4.08 22.65 14.11
N ALA A 111 3.63 23.73 13.46
CA ALA A 111 2.47 24.49 13.89
C ALA A 111 1.14 23.76 13.59
N GLU A 112 1.17 22.77 12.72
CA GLU A 112 0.00 22.01 12.25
C GLU A 112 -0.17 20.67 12.99
N ILE A 113 0.77 20.33 13.87
CA ILE A 113 0.72 19.11 14.67
C ILE A 113 0.16 19.45 16.05
N SER A 114 -0.99 18.88 16.38
CA SER A 114 -1.60 18.97 17.70
C SER A 114 -1.19 17.78 18.58
N PHE A 115 -1.29 17.95 19.90
CA PHE A 115 -1.04 16.87 20.83
C PHE A 115 -2.29 16.65 21.70
N ASP A 116 -2.63 15.40 21.93
CA ASP A 116 -3.69 15.05 22.88
C ASP A 116 -3.27 15.19 24.34
N ILE A 117 -4.18 14.92 25.27
CA ILE A 117 -3.92 15.01 26.73
C ILE A 117 -2.82 14.04 27.21
N ASN A 118 -2.51 13.01 26.44
CA ASN A 118 -1.45 12.03 26.73
C ASN A 118 -0.13 12.38 26.02
N GLY A 119 -0.08 13.53 25.36
CA GLY A 119 1.09 13.98 24.59
C GLY A 119 1.32 13.20 23.30
N GLN A 120 0.28 12.51 22.76
CA GLN A 120 0.37 11.82 21.48
C GLN A 120 0.15 12.83 20.33
N PRO A 121 1.02 12.82 19.31
CA PRO A 121 0.87 13.74 18.19
C PRO A 121 -0.31 13.35 17.30
N SER A 122 -0.99 14.36 16.79
CA SER A 122 -2.04 14.22 15.80
C SER A 122 -1.74 15.15 14.62
N TRP A 123 -1.75 14.59 13.43
CA TRP A 123 -1.59 15.36 12.20
C TRP A 123 -2.92 16.05 11.87
N SER A 124 -2.97 17.36 12.11
CA SER A 124 -4.20 18.17 12.01
C SER A 124 -4.34 18.92 10.69
N VAL A 125 -3.32 18.88 9.83
CA VAL A 125 -3.36 19.56 8.53
C VAL A 125 -4.39 18.89 7.63
N GLY A 126 -5.35 19.67 7.12
CA GLY A 126 -6.30 19.22 6.11
C GLY A 126 -5.68 19.13 4.72
N LEU A 127 -6.33 18.43 3.80
CA LEU A 127 -5.89 18.36 2.41
C LEU A 127 -5.82 19.78 1.82
N GLY A 128 -4.72 20.11 1.14
CA GLY A 128 -4.50 21.40 0.50
C GLY A 128 -4.03 22.56 1.40
N GLU A 129 -3.81 22.32 2.70
CA GLU A 129 -3.50 23.41 3.66
C GLU A 129 -1.98 23.65 3.84
N ILE A 130 -1.10 22.79 3.30
CA ILE A 130 0.35 22.95 3.45
C ILE A 130 0.83 24.18 2.66
N ARG A 131 1.42 25.16 3.36
CA ARG A 131 1.89 26.42 2.76
C ARG A 131 3.08 26.27 1.81
N ASN A 132 3.99 25.34 2.12
CA ASN A 132 5.17 25.07 1.30
C ASN A 132 5.36 23.55 1.11
N PRO A 133 4.58 22.93 0.21
CA PRO A 133 4.63 21.48 0.02
C PRO A 133 6.00 20.98 -0.47
N ALA A 134 6.74 21.79 -1.21
CA ALA A 134 8.09 21.39 -1.66
C ALA A 134 9.09 21.29 -0.51
N ALA A 135 9.07 22.25 0.42
CA ALA A 135 9.93 22.21 1.61
C ALA A 135 9.54 21.03 2.52
N THR A 136 8.25 20.80 2.72
CA THR A 136 7.79 19.67 3.54
C THR A 136 8.15 18.33 2.92
N LEU A 137 8.05 18.20 1.60
CA LEU A 137 8.47 17.00 0.89
C LEU A 137 9.96 16.74 1.10
N ASP A 138 10.80 17.78 0.98
CA ASP A 138 12.24 17.70 1.23
C ASP A 138 12.55 17.24 2.67
N GLU A 139 11.87 17.78 3.65
CA GLU A 139 12.00 17.38 5.06
C GLU A 139 11.61 15.91 5.29
N ILE A 140 10.50 15.44 4.69
CA ILE A 140 10.07 14.04 4.79
C ILE A 140 11.10 13.10 4.15
N PHE A 141 11.58 13.41 2.95
CA PHE A 141 12.59 12.59 2.28
C PHE A 141 13.94 12.63 2.99
N THR A 142 14.31 13.76 3.59
CA THR A 142 15.49 13.87 4.47
C THR A 142 15.35 12.96 5.68
N TYR A 143 14.17 12.89 6.30
CA TYR A 143 13.90 11.93 7.38
C TYR A 143 14.05 10.48 6.88
N LEU A 144 13.44 10.11 5.75
CA LEU A 144 13.53 8.76 5.19
C LEU A 144 14.99 8.35 4.91
N GLN A 145 15.80 9.30 4.39
CA GLN A 145 17.23 9.07 4.12
C GLN A 145 18.04 8.82 5.39
N ASN A 146 17.70 9.48 6.49
CA ASN A 146 18.47 9.45 7.74
C ASN A 146 17.82 8.59 8.84
N ALA A 147 16.74 7.88 8.54
CA ALA A 147 16.11 6.97 9.48
C ALA A 147 17.09 5.87 9.93
N ASP A 148 16.97 5.45 11.18
CA ASP A 148 17.83 4.43 11.80
C ASP A 148 17.60 3.01 11.26
N LYS A 149 16.50 2.82 10.52
CA LYS A 149 16.20 1.61 9.76
C LYS A 149 15.87 1.97 8.31
N PRO A 150 16.16 1.07 7.35
CA PRO A 150 15.70 1.26 5.98
C PRO A 150 14.17 1.35 5.92
N CYS A 151 13.69 2.12 4.95
CA CYS A 151 12.27 2.41 4.79
C CYS A 151 11.71 1.74 3.54
N ILE A 152 10.48 1.23 3.61
CA ILE A 152 9.68 0.87 2.44
C ILE A 152 8.47 1.78 2.39
N VAL A 153 8.28 2.48 1.29
CA VAL A 153 7.16 3.41 1.09
C VAL A 153 6.28 2.90 -0.04
N ALA A 154 5.12 2.35 0.29
CA ALA A 154 4.11 1.95 -0.68
C ALA A 154 3.14 3.12 -0.91
N ILE A 155 3.05 3.57 -2.15
CA ILE A 155 2.14 4.63 -2.57
C ILE A 155 1.04 3.99 -3.41
N ASP A 156 -0.14 3.83 -2.82
CA ASP A 156 -1.29 3.23 -3.50
C ASP A 156 -2.06 4.26 -4.32
N GLU A 157 -2.63 3.80 -5.44
CA GLU A 157 -3.30 4.61 -6.46
C GLU A 157 -2.40 5.72 -7.05
N PHE A 158 -1.09 5.41 -7.22
CA PHE A 158 -0.05 6.34 -7.65
C PHE A 158 -0.37 7.08 -8.96
N GLN A 159 -1.12 6.49 -9.88
CA GLN A 159 -1.54 7.16 -11.11
C GLN A 159 -2.31 8.47 -10.86
N GLN A 160 -2.76 8.71 -9.64
CA GLN A 160 -3.47 9.95 -9.29
C GLN A 160 -2.60 11.18 -9.47
N ILE A 161 -1.28 11.08 -9.27
CA ILE A 161 -0.35 12.21 -9.47
C ILE A 161 -0.37 12.76 -10.90
N ALA A 162 -0.71 11.93 -11.90
CA ALA A 162 -0.81 12.37 -13.29
C ALA A 162 -1.99 13.33 -13.56
N LYS A 163 -2.88 13.49 -12.58
CA LYS A 163 -4.04 14.41 -12.66
C LYS A 163 -3.84 15.71 -11.90
N TYR A 164 -2.69 15.89 -11.25
CA TYR A 164 -2.42 17.11 -10.50
C TYR A 164 -2.22 18.31 -11.45
N PRO A 165 -2.60 19.51 -11.02
CA PRO A 165 -2.45 20.71 -11.85
C PRO A 165 -0.98 21.12 -12.03
N GLU A 166 -0.10 20.73 -11.09
CA GLU A 166 1.32 21.06 -11.15
C GLU A 166 2.04 20.11 -12.11
N SER A 167 2.47 20.60 -13.25
CA SER A 167 3.12 19.81 -14.32
C SER A 167 4.45 19.17 -13.93
N THR A 168 5.08 19.62 -12.83
CA THR A 168 6.41 19.15 -12.39
C THR A 168 6.36 18.07 -11.30
N VAL A 169 5.18 17.73 -10.78
CA VAL A 169 5.05 16.81 -9.62
C VAL A 169 5.75 15.47 -9.84
N GLU A 170 5.53 14.87 -11.01
CA GLU A 170 6.13 13.58 -11.33
C GLU A 170 7.67 13.66 -11.34
N ALA A 171 8.22 14.70 -11.97
CA ALA A 171 9.67 14.92 -11.99
C ALA A 171 10.24 15.21 -10.59
N THR A 172 9.48 15.96 -9.78
CA THR A 172 9.85 16.27 -8.39
C THR A 172 9.91 15.00 -7.55
N ILE A 173 8.85 14.20 -7.53
CA ILE A 173 8.80 12.94 -6.74
C ILE A 173 9.92 12.00 -7.23
N ARG A 174 10.08 11.83 -8.54
CA ARG A 174 11.14 10.99 -9.11
C ARG A 174 12.53 11.42 -8.68
N THR A 175 12.79 12.71 -8.59
CA THR A 175 14.08 13.24 -8.15
C THR A 175 14.38 12.85 -6.71
N TYR A 176 13.40 12.94 -5.82
CA TYR A 176 13.56 12.49 -4.43
C TYR A 176 13.74 10.98 -4.33
N VAL A 177 12.92 10.20 -5.02
CA VAL A 177 13.03 8.72 -5.07
C VAL A 177 14.41 8.27 -5.48
N GLN A 178 15.03 8.91 -6.49
CA GLN A 178 16.38 8.56 -6.96
C GLN A 178 17.50 8.96 -6.00
N LYS A 179 17.31 10.02 -5.23
CA LYS A 179 18.34 10.51 -4.29
C LYS A 179 18.33 9.75 -2.98
N THR A 180 17.19 9.14 -2.63
CA THR A 180 17.01 8.46 -1.34
C THR A 180 17.48 7.02 -1.45
N THR A 181 18.57 6.68 -0.79
CA THR A 181 19.15 5.33 -0.80
C THR A 181 18.73 4.48 0.39
N ASN A 182 18.19 5.09 1.45
CA ASN A 182 17.69 4.39 2.64
C ASN A 182 16.17 4.17 2.60
N ALA A 183 15.52 4.42 1.44
CA ALA A 183 14.11 4.10 1.25
C ALA A 183 13.85 3.55 -0.16
N HIS A 184 13.02 2.49 -0.22
CA HIS A 184 12.63 1.84 -1.46
C HIS A 184 11.10 1.94 -1.62
N PHE A 185 10.65 1.99 -2.88
CA PHE A 185 9.29 2.41 -3.18
C PHE A 185 8.49 1.33 -3.90
N ILE A 186 7.23 1.16 -3.47
CA ILE A 186 6.20 0.39 -4.18
C ILE A 186 5.19 1.40 -4.72
N PHE A 187 5.12 1.53 -6.04
CA PHE A 187 4.09 2.32 -6.70
C PHE A 187 2.94 1.41 -7.11
N SER A 188 1.85 1.41 -6.34
CA SER A 188 0.68 0.59 -6.63
C SER A 188 -0.37 1.39 -7.41
N GLY A 189 -1.02 0.75 -8.39
CA GLY A 189 -2.05 1.43 -9.15
C GLY A 189 -3.02 0.51 -9.89
N SER A 190 -4.24 1.01 -10.04
CA SER A 190 -5.35 0.25 -10.62
C SER A 190 -5.67 0.61 -12.08
N GLN A 191 -5.21 1.75 -12.56
CA GLN A 191 -5.43 2.20 -13.92
C GLN A 191 -4.22 1.83 -14.79
N ARG A 192 -4.23 0.60 -15.35
CA ARG A 192 -3.11 0.03 -16.12
C ARG A 192 -2.55 0.97 -17.18
N HIS A 193 -3.42 1.64 -17.94
CA HIS A 193 -2.97 2.55 -18.98
C HIS A 193 -2.16 3.74 -18.43
N LEU A 194 -2.61 4.36 -17.34
CA LEU A 194 -1.90 5.47 -16.72
C LEU A 194 -0.59 5.00 -16.07
N MET A 195 -0.62 3.88 -15.34
CA MET A 195 0.58 3.33 -14.70
C MET A 195 1.64 2.95 -15.74
N ASN A 196 1.25 2.26 -16.81
CA ASN A 196 2.16 1.95 -17.91
C ASN A 196 2.70 3.26 -18.54
N GLY A 197 1.84 4.25 -18.78
CA GLY A 197 2.26 5.55 -19.28
C GLY A 197 3.36 6.19 -18.41
N ILE A 198 3.24 6.14 -17.07
CA ILE A 198 4.22 6.70 -16.14
C ILE A 198 5.59 5.98 -16.25
N PHE A 199 5.59 4.63 -16.27
CA PHE A 199 6.83 3.86 -16.12
C PHE A 199 7.45 3.35 -17.43
N THR A 200 6.70 3.29 -18.54
CA THR A 200 7.21 2.74 -19.81
C THR A 200 7.31 3.76 -20.94
N SER A 201 6.77 4.98 -20.76
CA SER A 201 6.86 6.02 -21.78
C SER A 201 8.21 6.77 -21.70
N PRO A 202 9.02 6.82 -22.80
CA PRO A 202 10.31 7.52 -22.80
C PRO A 202 10.24 9.01 -22.48
N SER A 203 9.06 9.64 -22.66
CA SER A 203 8.86 11.06 -22.38
C SER A 203 8.53 11.37 -20.92
N ARG A 204 8.35 10.34 -20.08
CA ARG A 204 7.94 10.50 -18.67
C ARG A 204 9.13 10.43 -17.72
N PRO A 205 9.12 11.18 -16.60
CA PRO A 205 10.20 11.18 -15.62
C PRO A 205 10.53 9.82 -15.04
N PHE A 206 9.56 8.96 -14.78
CA PHE A 206 9.76 7.62 -14.21
C PHE A 206 10.10 6.53 -15.24
N TYR A 207 10.41 6.89 -16.48
CA TYR A 207 10.77 5.92 -17.51
C TYR A 207 11.87 4.96 -17.03
N GLN A 208 11.61 3.64 -17.07
CA GLN A 208 12.56 2.58 -16.68
C GLN A 208 13.17 2.72 -15.27
N SER A 209 12.45 3.32 -14.33
CA SER A 209 12.96 3.56 -12.97
C SER A 209 12.54 2.50 -11.94
N VAL A 210 11.73 1.52 -12.34
CA VAL A 210 11.15 0.50 -11.47
C VAL A 210 11.05 -0.87 -12.16
N THR A 211 11.00 -1.94 -11.37
CA THR A 211 10.58 -3.26 -11.85
C THR A 211 9.05 -3.33 -11.85
N ILE A 212 8.44 -3.72 -12.96
CA ILE A 212 6.97 -3.78 -13.09
C ILE A 212 6.49 -5.20 -12.78
N ILE A 213 5.57 -5.32 -11.84
CA ILE A 213 4.84 -6.55 -11.50
C ILE A 213 3.37 -6.34 -11.87
N ASN A 214 2.86 -7.21 -12.76
CA ASN A 214 1.47 -7.20 -13.15
C ASN A 214 0.71 -8.29 -12.41
N LEU A 215 -0.08 -7.89 -11.39
CA LEU A 215 -0.87 -8.82 -10.61
C LEU A 215 -2.04 -9.37 -11.43
N GLN A 216 -2.15 -10.68 -11.52
CA GLN A 216 -3.24 -11.39 -12.19
C GLN A 216 -4.31 -11.85 -11.19
N PRO A 217 -5.50 -12.26 -11.62
CA PRO A 217 -6.44 -12.99 -10.77
C PRO A 217 -5.75 -14.18 -10.09
N LEU A 218 -6.21 -14.55 -8.90
CA LEU A 218 -5.75 -15.78 -8.25
C LEU A 218 -6.09 -17.00 -9.12
N PRO A 219 -5.25 -18.03 -9.21
CA PRO A 219 -5.60 -19.28 -9.86
C PRO A 219 -6.87 -19.89 -9.25
N LEU A 220 -7.80 -20.36 -10.11
CA LEU A 220 -9.08 -20.90 -9.65
C LEU A 220 -8.91 -22.07 -8.67
N ASP A 221 -7.99 -22.99 -8.97
CA ASP A 221 -7.68 -24.14 -8.14
C ASP A 221 -7.24 -23.71 -6.73
N LYS A 222 -6.32 -22.76 -6.64
CA LYS A 222 -5.83 -22.21 -5.35
C LYS A 222 -6.90 -21.48 -4.57
N TYR A 223 -7.72 -20.70 -5.28
CA TYR A 223 -8.82 -20.00 -4.63
C TYR A 223 -9.91 -20.95 -4.14
N THR A 224 -10.21 -22.01 -4.90
CA THR A 224 -11.18 -23.05 -4.52
C THR A 224 -10.66 -23.82 -3.29
N GLU A 225 -9.41 -24.27 -3.30
CA GLU A 225 -8.76 -24.95 -2.18
C GLU A 225 -8.87 -24.11 -0.90
N PHE A 226 -8.49 -22.83 -0.95
CA PHE A 226 -8.61 -21.91 0.18
C PHE A 226 -10.06 -21.77 0.67
N ALA A 227 -11.02 -21.57 -0.24
CA ALA A 227 -12.40 -21.35 0.14
C ALA A 227 -13.01 -22.58 0.83
N VAL A 228 -12.81 -23.77 0.27
CA VAL A 228 -13.28 -25.03 0.85
C VAL A 228 -12.65 -25.27 2.21
N GLU A 229 -11.33 -25.15 2.32
CA GLU A 229 -10.61 -25.31 3.59
C GLU A 229 -11.15 -24.36 4.67
N LYS A 230 -11.46 -23.10 4.34
CA LYS A 230 -12.01 -22.14 5.32
C LYS A 230 -13.42 -22.52 5.79
N PHE A 231 -14.25 -23.12 4.96
CA PHE A 231 -15.52 -23.67 5.39
C PHE A 231 -15.34 -24.89 6.30
N GLU A 232 -14.52 -25.86 5.88
CA GLU A 232 -14.25 -27.10 6.62
C GLU A 232 -13.64 -26.84 8.01
N GLN A 233 -12.66 -25.95 8.12
CA GLN A 233 -12.08 -25.52 9.40
C GLN A 233 -13.09 -24.96 10.40
N ASN A 234 -14.24 -24.56 9.91
CA ASN A 234 -15.32 -24.00 10.70
C ASN A 234 -16.54 -24.95 10.81
N GLY A 235 -16.37 -26.24 10.42
CA GLY A 235 -17.42 -27.26 10.49
C GLY A 235 -18.55 -27.06 9.47
N LYS A 236 -18.28 -26.37 8.37
CA LYS A 236 -19.24 -26.07 7.30
C LYS A 236 -18.78 -26.72 6.00
N GLU A 237 -19.72 -26.91 5.08
CA GLU A 237 -19.44 -27.45 3.75
C GLU A 237 -19.60 -26.39 2.67
N LEU A 238 -18.71 -26.42 1.67
CA LEU A 238 -18.78 -25.61 0.46
C LEU A 238 -18.50 -26.50 -0.75
N ASP A 239 -19.46 -26.53 -1.69
CA ASP A 239 -19.25 -27.23 -2.95
C ASP A 239 -18.25 -26.45 -3.82
N PRO A 240 -17.14 -27.09 -4.26
CA PRO A 240 -16.17 -26.50 -5.17
C PRO A 240 -16.78 -25.91 -6.46
N GLU A 241 -17.88 -26.51 -6.96
CA GLU A 241 -18.56 -26.01 -8.16
C GLU A 241 -19.18 -24.62 -7.97
N VAL A 242 -19.60 -24.29 -6.74
CA VAL A 242 -20.09 -22.95 -6.37
C VAL A 242 -18.95 -21.93 -6.51
N VAL A 243 -17.73 -22.27 -6.06
CA VAL A 243 -16.58 -21.39 -6.19
C VAL A 243 -16.21 -21.19 -7.65
N ALA A 244 -16.21 -22.24 -8.46
CA ALA A 244 -15.93 -22.18 -9.87
C ALA A 244 -16.96 -21.30 -10.62
N ALA A 245 -18.24 -21.45 -10.33
CA ALA A 245 -19.31 -20.64 -10.91
C ALA A 245 -19.16 -19.14 -10.54
N LEU A 246 -18.83 -18.84 -9.28
CA LEU A 246 -18.59 -17.47 -8.84
C LEU A 246 -17.33 -16.88 -9.51
N TYR A 247 -16.31 -17.69 -9.65
CA TYR A 247 -15.05 -17.27 -10.30
C TYR A 247 -15.28 -16.90 -11.78
N GLU A 248 -16.02 -17.71 -12.50
CA GLU A 248 -16.42 -17.42 -13.89
C GLU A 248 -17.31 -16.18 -13.96
N GLN A 249 -18.32 -16.08 -13.11
CA GLN A 249 -19.26 -14.95 -13.09
C GLN A 249 -18.58 -13.60 -12.84
N PHE A 250 -17.52 -13.58 -12.04
CA PHE A 250 -16.82 -12.36 -11.65
C PHE A 250 -15.42 -12.20 -12.24
N ASP A 251 -15.10 -12.94 -13.32
CA ASP A 251 -13.79 -12.88 -14.00
C ASP A 251 -12.60 -12.99 -13.03
N GLY A 252 -12.71 -13.81 -12.00
CA GLY A 252 -11.67 -13.98 -10.98
C GLY A 252 -11.44 -12.75 -10.08
N VAL A 253 -12.34 -11.77 -10.08
CA VAL A 253 -12.21 -10.59 -9.20
C VAL A 253 -12.48 -10.96 -7.75
N THR A 254 -11.40 -11.20 -7.01
CA THR A 254 -11.38 -11.74 -5.64
C THR A 254 -12.34 -11.02 -4.68
N SER A 255 -12.40 -9.70 -4.73
CA SER A 255 -13.25 -8.92 -3.82
C SER A 255 -14.75 -9.19 -3.99
N TYR A 256 -15.21 -9.51 -5.20
CA TYR A 256 -16.61 -9.86 -5.42
C TYR A 256 -16.90 -11.27 -4.92
N ILE A 257 -16.03 -12.22 -5.25
CA ILE A 257 -16.14 -13.60 -4.82
C ILE A 257 -16.12 -13.68 -3.28
N HIS A 258 -15.19 -12.99 -2.62
CA HIS A 258 -15.11 -12.88 -1.16
C HIS A 258 -16.43 -12.39 -0.52
N ARG A 259 -17.08 -11.40 -1.13
CA ARG A 259 -18.37 -10.88 -0.61
C ARG A 259 -19.47 -11.93 -0.65
N VAL A 260 -19.56 -12.69 -1.73
CA VAL A 260 -20.54 -13.76 -1.84
C VAL A 260 -20.23 -14.88 -0.86
N LEU A 261 -18.97 -15.33 -0.79
CA LEU A 261 -18.55 -16.36 0.16
C LEU A 261 -18.72 -15.93 1.62
N ASN A 262 -18.51 -14.64 1.94
CA ASN A 262 -18.80 -14.11 3.27
C ASN A 262 -20.28 -14.27 3.66
N ILE A 263 -21.19 -13.99 2.71
CA ILE A 263 -22.64 -14.16 2.94
C ILE A 263 -23.00 -15.63 3.05
N LEU A 264 -22.47 -16.48 2.17
CA LEU A 264 -22.72 -17.93 2.20
C LEU A 264 -22.22 -18.51 3.52
N PHE A 265 -21.00 -18.21 3.93
CA PHE A 265 -20.43 -18.67 5.20
C PHE A 265 -21.29 -18.30 6.42
N SER A 266 -21.92 -17.12 6.39
CA SER A 266 -22.78 -16.65 7.47
C SER A 266 -24.17 -17.32 7.49
N LYS A 267 -24.60 -17.94 6.38
CA LYS A 267 -25.93 -18.57 6.22
C LYS A 267 -25.89 -20.10 6.20
N THR A 268 -24.72 -20.68 6.03
CA THR A 268 -24.51 -22.14 6.11
C THR A 268 -24.40 -22.52 7.59
N ASP A 269 -25.10 -23.59 7.99
CA ASP A 269 -25.08 -24.13 9.36
C ASP A 269 -23.83 -24.98 9.62
#